data_e0f0e0d8df9de225e71e973249264601
#
_entry.id   e0f0e0d8df9de225e71e973249264601
#
_cell.length_a   1.000
_cell.length_b   1.000
_cell.length_c   1.000
_cell.angle_alpha   90.00
_cell.angle_beta   90.00
_cell.angle_gamma   90.00
#
_symmetry.space_group_name_H-M   'P 1'
#
loop_
_entity.id
_entity.type
_entity.pdbx_description
1 polymer ?
#
loop_
_entity_poly.entity_id
_entity_poly.type
_entity_poly.pdbx_seq_one_letter_code
_entity_poly.pdbx_strand_id
1 'polypeptide(L)'
;MKTVYMCFSTDILHSGHIAIIRRAAALGQLIVGVLTDEAIATYKRHPLIPVSERAQLFESLAGVHRVVVQDTLSYAGVIRDLRPDIVVHGDDWQTGVQSGVRAEALRLLGEYGGELVEFPYTYSATEAALTTLDMRQNMPEVRRARLKQLLRLKPCLSVMEAHNGLTG
;
A
#
# COMPACT_ATOMS: atom_id res chain seq x y z
N MET A 1 22.20 -13.19 5.61
CA MET A 1 21.41 -12.75 4.45
C MET A 1 20.65 -11.50 4.89
N LYS A 2 20.65 -10.42 4.11
CA LYS A 2 19.96 -9.17 4.50
C LYS A 2 18.46 -9.38 4.57
N THR A 3 17.82 -8.79 5.56
CA THR A 3 16.36 -8.72 5.68
C THR A 3 15.85 -7.47 4.97
N VAL A 4 14.93 -7.66 4.04
CA VAL A 4 14.34 -6.59 3.22
C VAL A 4 12.87 -6.45 3.57
N TYR A 5 12.41 -5.23 3.82
CA TYR A 5 11.01 -4.95 4.09
C TYR A 5 10.41 -4.00 3.04
N MET A 6 9.19 -4.27 2.64
CA MET A 6 8.44 -3.45 1.70
C MET A 6 6.95 -3.54 2.02
N CYS A 7 6.23 -2.43 2.02
CA CYS A 7 4.80 -2.41 2.36
C CYS A 7 3.92 -2.06 1.16
N PHE A 8 2.76 -2.72 1.07
CA PHE A 8 1.77 -2.49 0.04
C PHE A 8 0.40 -2.10 0.59
N SER A 9 -0.20 -1.13 -0.08
CA SER A 9 -1.59 -0.71 0.11
C SER A 9 -2.50 -1.10 -1.07
N THR A 10 -1.97 -1.87 -2.02
CA THR A 10 -2.73 -2.25 -3.21
C THR A 10 -3.62 -3.45 -2.95
N ASP A 11 -4.78 -3.44 -3.58
CA ASP A 11 -5.70 -4.57 -3.66
C ASP A 11 -5.72 -5.23 -5.04
N ILE A 12 -5.07 -4.62 -6.03
CA ILE A 12 -4.96 -5.17 -7.38
C ILE A 12 -3.50 -5.19 -7.78
N LEU A 13 -2.96 -6.40 -7.94
CA LEU A 13 -1.59 -6.58 -8.39
C LEU A 13 -1.50 -6.45 -9.91
N HIS A 14 -0.45 -5.80 -10.37
CA HIS A 14 -0.10 -5.68 -11.79
C HIS A 14 1.42 -5.84 -11.99
N SER A 15 1.85 -5.85 -13.25
CA SER A 15 3.24 -6.09 -13.61
C SER A 15 4.25 -5.16 -12.92
N GLY A 16 3.88 -3.90 -12.65
CA GLY A 16 4.71 -2.96 -11.90
C GLY A 16 4.98 -3.43 -10.46
N HIS A 17 3.95 -3.92 -9.76
CA HIS A 17 4.14 -4.50 -8.42
C HIS A 17 5.02 -5.74 -8.45
N ILE A 18 4.85 -6.61 -9.44
CA ILE A 18 5.70 -7.81 -9.58
C ILE A 18 7.15 -7.43 -9.86
N ALA A 19 7.37 -6.40 -10.69
CA ALA A 19 8.72 -5.93 -11.00
C ALA A 19 9.45 -5.40 -9.75
N ILE A 20 8.79 -4.58 -8.94
CA ILE A 20 9.40 -4.03 -7.71
C ILE A 20 9.63 -5.13 -6.65
N ILE A 21 8.71 -6.09 -6.52
CA ILE A 21 8.87 -7.25 -5.63
C ILE A 21 10.10 -8.07 -6.02
N ARG A 22 10.29 -8.37 -7.32
CA ARG A 22 11.47 -9.08 -7.81
C ARG A 22 12.78 -8.34 -7.53
N ARG A 23 12.78 -7.02 -7.71
CA ARG A 23 13.95 -6.18 -7.40
C ARG A 23 14.25 -6.17 -5.91
N ALA A 24 13.23 -6.06 -5.06
CA ALA A 24 13.39 -6.11 -3.62
C ALA A 24 13.90 -7.50 -3.15
N ALA A 25 13.34 -8.59 -3.69
CA ALA A 25 13.76 -9.94 -3.38
C ALA A 25 15.23 -10.24 -3.79
N ALA A 26 15.74 -9.56 -4.80
CA ALA A 26 17.15 -9.67 -5.20
C ALA A 26 18.12 -9.05 -4.17
N LEU A 27 17.64 -8.18 -3.27
CA LEU A 27 18.44 -7.55 -2.21
C LEU A 27 18.59 -8.42 -0.95
N GLY A 28 17.69 -9.39 -0.75
CA GLY A 28 17.73 -10.26 0.44
C GLY A 28 16.41 -11.01 0.69
N GLN A 29 16.19 -11.44 1.92
CA GLN A 29 14.95 -12.09 2.35
C GLN A 29 13.83 -11.04 2.43
N LEU A 30 12.92 -11.07 1.46
CA LEU A 30 11.84 -10.09 1.37
C LEU A 30 10.69 -10.42 2.31
N ILE A 31 10.43 -9.52 3.24
CA ILE A 31 9.22 -9.47 4.06
C ILE A 31 8.29 -8.43 3.45
N VAL A 32 7.08 -8.83 3.11
CA VAL A 32 6.06 -7.93 2.58
C VAL A 32 5.09 -7.53 3.68
N GLY A 33 4.96 -6.22 3.91
CA GLY A 33 3.91 -5.64 4.72
C GLY A 33 2.64 -5.46 3.89
N VAL A 34 1.49 -5.79 4.46
CA VAL A 34 0.18 -5.53 3.86
C VAL A 34 -0.60 -4.64 4.81
N LEU A 35 -0.93 -3.43 4.37
CA LEU A 35 -1.71 -2.49 5.19
C LEU A 35 -3.11 -3.03 5.46
N THR A 36 -3.61 -2.84 6.68
CA THR A 36 -5.01 -3.13 7.01
C THR A 36 -5.97 -2.28 6.19
N ASP A 37 -7.20 -2.71 6.10
CA ASP A 37 -8.25 -2.00 5.36
C ASP A 37 -8.52 -0.63 5.98
N GLU A 38 -8.46 -0.55 7.31
CA GLU A 38 -8.59 0.67 8.11
C GLU A 38 -7.44 1.65 7.82
N ALA A 39 -6.19 1.15 7.85
CA ALA A 39 -5.02 1.99 7.57
C ALA A 39 -5.08 2.58 6.16
N ILE A 40 -5.47 1.79 5.15
CA ILE A 40 -5.66 2.27 3.78
C ILE A 40 -6.75 3.33 3.71
N ALA A 41 -7.88 3.12 4.39
CA ALA A 41 -9.02 4.03 4.37
C ALA A 41 -8.72 5.42 4.98
N THR A 42 -7.62 5.56 5.75
CA THR A 42 -7.22 6.86 6.30
C THR A 42 -6.73 7.84 5.24
N TYR A 43 -6.21 7.37 4.10
CA TYR A 43 -5.58 8.23 3.09
C TYR A 43 -5.98 7.93 1.64
N LYS A 44 -6.53 6.74 1.39
CA LYS A 44 -7.03 6.30 0.09
C LYS A 44 -8.48 5.83 0.20
N ARG A 45 -9.01 5.31 -0.90
CA ARG A 45 -10.27 4.56 -0.89
C ARG A 45 -10.15 3.29 -0.05
N HIS A 46 -11.24 2.81 0.48
CA HIS A 46 -11.30 1.48 1.08
C HIS A 46 -10.96 0.41 0.03
N PRO A 47 -10.10 -0.57 0.34
CA PRO A 47 -9.73 -1.62 -0.61
C PRO A 47 -10.94 -2.50 -0.98
N LEU A 48 -10.89 -3.10 -2.18
CA LEU A 48 -11.92 -4.03 -2.66
C LEU A 48 -11.72 -5.43 -2.09
N ILE A 49 -10.47 -5.80 -1.89
CA ILE A 49 -10.04 -7.11 -1.39
C ILE A 49 -9.63 -6.93 0.08
N PRO A 50 -10.22 -7.68 1.02
CA PRO A 50 -9.89 -7.57 2.43
C PRO A 50 -8.44 -7.95 2.72
N VAL A 51 -7.88 -7.41 3.80
CA VAL A 51 -6.47 -7.62 4.18
C VAL A 51 -6.07 -9.08 4.24
N SER A 52 -6.95 -9.96 4.72
CA SER A 52 -6.69 -11.40 4.81
C SER A 52 -6.44 -12.06 3.44
N GLU A 53 -7.23 -11.69 2.45
CA GLU A 53 -7.07 -12.21 1.08
C GLU A 53 -5.86 -11.56 0.39
N ARG A 54 -5.63 -10.26 0.60
CA ARG A 54 -4.45 -9.56 0.08
C ARG A 54 -3.15 -10.18 0.62
N ALA A 55 -3.11 -10.53 1.92
CA ALA A 55 -1.97 -11.20 2.52
C ALA A 55 -1.70 -12.55 1.84
N GLN A 56 -2.73 -13.39 1.64
CA GLN A 56 -2.61 -14.69 0.94
C GLN A 56 -2.08 -14.53 -0.49
N LEU A 57 -2.52 -13.48 -1.21
CA LEU A 57 -2.00 -13.19 -2.55
C LEU A 57 -0.49 -12.92 -2.51
N PHE A 58 -0.01 -12.08 -1.58
CA PHE A 58 1.41 -11.80 -1.44
C PHE A 58 2.20 -13.01 -0.98
N GLU A 59 1.68 -13.84 -0.07
CA GLU A 59 2.31 -15.09 0.35
C GLU A 59 2.57 -16.07 -0.80
N SER A 60 1.70 -16.03 -1.81
CA SER A 60 1.79 -16.90 -2.99
C SER A 60 2.80 -16.41 -4.02
N LEU A 61 3.38 -15.23 -3.86
CA LEU A 61 4.28 -14.66 -4.85
C LEU A 61 5.71 -15.20 -4.71
N ALA A 62 6.30 -15.57 -5.84
CA ALA A 62 7.70 -15.96 -5.89
C ALA A 62 8.61 -14.80 -5.44
N GLY A 63 9.54 -15.09 -4.53
CA GLY A 63 10.48 -14.11 -3.98
C GLY A 63 10.02 -13.48 -2.66
N VAL A 64 8.77 -13.64 -2.25
CA VAL A 64 8.29 -13.24 -0.93
C VAL A 64 8.64 -14.35 0.08
N HIS A 65 9.39 -13.98 1.11
CA HIS A 65 9.80 -14.90 2.17
C HIS A 65 8.74 -15.00 3.28
N ARG A 66 8.13 -13.86 3.63
CA ARG A 66 7.11 -13.76 4.68
C ARG A 66 6.20 -12.56 4.44
N VAL A 67 4.96 -12.66 4.87
CA VAL A 67 4.01 -11.54 4.90
C VAL A 67 3.72 -11.15 6.35
N VAL A 68 3.58 -9.85 6.61
CA VAL A 68 3.15 -9.29 7.89
C VAL A 68 2.04 -8.28 7.65
N VAL A 69 1.09 -8.20 8.56
CA VAL A 69 0.04 -7.17 8.51
C VAL A 69 0.55 -5.92 9.22
N GLN A 70 0.38 -4.77 8.59
CA GLN A 70 0.73 -3.46 9.15
C GLN A 70 -0.55 -2.64 9.34
N ASP A 71 -0.80 -2.17 10.56
CA ASP A 71 -2.03 -1.51 10.97
C ASP A 71 -2.01 0.01 10.85
N THR A 72 -0.86 0.59 10.54
CA THR A 72 -0.66 2.04 10.38
C THR A 72 0.15 2.36 9.14
N LEU A 73 0.07 3.61 8.66
CA LEU A 73 0.95 4.09 7.57
C LEU A 73 2.40 4.26 8.03
N SER A 74 2.62 4.52 9.32
CA SER A 74 3.96 4.65 9.89
C SER A 74 4.71 3.32 9.82
N TYR A 75 5.97 3.40 9.43
CA TYR A 75 6.89 2.25 9.44
C TYR A 75 7.51 2.02 10.82
N ALA A 76 7.24 2.89 11.81
CA ALA A 76 7.92 2.87 13.09
C ALA A 76 7.77 1.55 13.85
N GLY A 77 6.55 0.98 13.89
CA GLY A 77 6.30 -0.32 14.53
C GLY A 77 7.13 -1.42 13.88
N VAL A 78 6.95 -1.58 12.58
CA VAL A 78 7.63 -2.64 11.81
C VAL A 78 9.15 -2.49 11.83
N ILE A 79 9.69 -1.28 11.71
CA ILE A 79 11.13 -1.05 11.75
C ILE A 79 11.71 -1.43 13.13
N ARG A 80 11.00 -1.10 14.22
CA ARG A 80 11.45 -1.48 15.58
C ARG A 80 11.39 -2.98 15.83
N ASP A 81 10.32 -3.63 15.34
CA ASP A 81 10.07 -5.06 15.58
C ASP A 81 10.94 -5.96 14.71
N LEU A 82 11.05 -5.65 13.42
CA LEU A 82 11.77 -6.47 12.46
C LEU A 82 13.24 -6.06 12.29
N ARG A 83 13.59 -4.81 12.55
CA ARG A 83 14.91 -4.20 12.30
C ARG A 83 15.47 -4.59 10.92
N PRO A 84 14.74 -4.33 9.82
CA PRO A 84 15.17 -4.77 8.51
C PRO A 84 16.47 -4.06 8.10
N ASP A 85 17.38 -4.79 7.47
CA ASP A 85 18.60 -4.17 6.92
C ASP A 85 18.27 -3.17 5.82
N ILE A 86 17.21 -3.44 5.05
CA ILE A 86 16.77 -2.60 3.94
C ILE A 86 15.25 -2.42 4.00
N VAL A 87 14.79 -1.17 3.90
CA VAL A 87 13.40 -0.86 3.55
C VAL A 87 13.36 -0.47 2.08
N VAL A 88 12.42 -1.04 1.32
CA VAL A 88 12.21 -0.74 -0.09
C VAL A 88 10.90 0.00 -0.29
N HIS A 89 10.90 1.03 -1.11
CA HIS A 89 9.68 1.75 -1.53
C HIS A 89 9.80 2.26 -2.98
N GLY A 90 8.67 2.64 -3.58
CA GLY A 90 8.67 3.48 -4.77
C GLY A 90 9.09 4.91 -4.43
N ASP A 91 9.56 5.68 -5.41
CA ASP A 91 9.95 7.08 -5.20
C ASP A 91 8.76 8.05 -5.09
N ASP A 92 7.53 7.54 -5.24
CA ASP A 92 6.27 8.29 -5.18
C ASP A 92 5.95 8.90 -3.80
N TRP A 93 6.58 8.42 -2.72
CA TRP A 93 6.38 8.95 -1.37
C TRP A 93 7.33 10.09 -0.97
N GLN A 94 8.23 10.50 -1.87
CA GLN A 94 9.15 11.63 -1.61
C GLN A 94 8.39 12.95 -1.47
N THR A 95 7.19 13.04 -2.04
CA THR A 95 6.32 14.20 -1.97
C THR A 95 4.92 13.83 -1.48
N GLY A 96 4.13 14.83 -1.09
CA GLY A 96 2.73 14.64 -0.69
C GLY A 96 2.55 14.07 0.73
N VAL A 97 1.44 13.38 0.94
CA VAL A 97 0.97 12.93 2.27
C VAL A 97 1.96 11.96 2.95
N GLN A 98 2.72 11.21 2.19
CA GLN A 98 3.63 10.18 2.70
C GLN A 98 5.06 10.69 2.96
N SER A 99 5.38 11.94 2.63
CA SER A 99 6.73 12.49 2.85
C SER A 99 7.19 12.46 4.31
N GLY A 100 6.26 12.67 5.26
CA GLY A 100 6.52 12.53 6.69
C GLY A 100 6.86 11.10 7.11
N VAL A 101 6.16 10.12 6.52
CA VAL A 101 6.43 8.69 6.76
C VAL A 101 7.81 8.29 6.25
N ARG A 102 8.20 8.81 5.09
CA ARG A 102 9.55 8.63 4.54
C ARG A 102 10.63 9.18 5.47
N ALA A 103 10.45 10.41 5.96
CA ALA A 103 11.41 11.05 6.88
C ALA A 103 11.53 10.25 8.19
N GLU A 104 10.43 9.75 8.73
CA GLU A 104 10.41 8.90 9.92
C GLU A 104 11.18 7.58 9.67
N ALA A 105 10.93 6.91 8.54
CA ALA A 105 11.59 5.66 8.18
C ALA A 105 13.11 5.86 8.07
N LEU A 106 13.56 6.92 7.38
CA LEU A 106 15.00 7.26 7.26
C LEU A 106 15.66 7.48 8.63
N ARG A 107 15.00 8.23 9.51
CA ARG A 107 15.52 8.48 10.86
C ARG A 107 15.67 7.17 11.64
N LEU A 108 14.65 6.32 11.65
CA LEU A 108 14.65 5.06 12.39
C LEU A 108 15.66 4.06 11.84
N LEU A 109 15.80 3.95 10.52
CA LEU A 109 16.82 3.12 9.88
C LEU A 109 18.22 3.58 10.26
N GLY A 110 18.45 4.90 10.27
CA GLY A 110 19.73 5.49 10.68
C GLY A 110 20.16 5.16 12.11
N GLU A 111 19.23 4.88 13.02
CA GLU A 111 19.53 4.52 14.42
C GLU A 111 20.34 3.22 14.57
N TYR A 112 20.27 2.31 13.57
CA TYR A 112 20.99 1.03 13.63
C TYR A 112 21.73 0.66 12.34
N GLY A 113 21.86 1.59 11.40
CA GLY A 113 22.58 1.37 10.14
C GLY A 113 21.78 0.65 9.06
N GLY A 114 20.46 0.68 9.14
CA GLY A 114 19.58 0.23 8.07
C GLY A 114 19.56 1.19 6.89
N GLU A 115 19.14 0.71 5.72
CA GLU A 115 19.16 1.42 4.44
C GLU A 115 17.76 1.59 3.86
N LEU A 116 17.47 2.74 3.27
CA LEU A 116 16.29 2.95 2.43
C LEU A 116 16.69 2.87 0.96
N VAL A 117 16.07 1.93 0.23
CA VAL A 117 16.24 1.78 -1.22
C VAL A 117 14.95 2.19 -1.91
N GLU A 118 15.04 3.19 -2.78
CA GLU A 118 13.89 3.70 -3.53
C GLU A 118 14.03 3.31 -5.00
N PHE A 119 12.96 2.75 -5.56
CA PHE A 119 12.93 2.42 -6.98
C PHE A 119 12.04 3.40 -7.73
N PRO A 120 12.49 3.86 -8.92
CA PRO A 120 11.65 4.68 -9.77
C PRO A 120 10.32 4.00 -10.06
N TYR A 121 9.25 4.76 -9.89
CA TYR A 121 7.91 4.28 -10.18
C TYR A 121 7.77 4.03 -11.69
N THR A 122 7.47 2.80 -12.06
CA THR A 122 7.30 2.42 -13.46
C THR A 122 5.82 2.38 -13.81
N TYR A 123 5.35 3.38 -14.50
CA TYR A 123 3.99 3.39 -15.07
C TYR A 123 3.85 2.23 -16.06
N SER A 124 2.91 1.33 -15.80
CA SER A 124 2.51 0.32 -16.78
C SER A 124 1.19 0.73 -17.46
N ALA A 125 0.98 0.30 -18.71
CA ALA A 125 -0.29 0.50 -19.41
C ALA A 125 -1.47 -0.12 -18.62
N THR A 126 -1.20 -1.20 -17.88
CA THR A 126 -2.16 -1.85 -16.98
C THR A 126 -2.55 -0.95 -15.81
N GLU A 127 -1.61 -0.19 -15.27
CA GLU A 127 -1.87 0.72 -14.17
C GLU A 127 -2.69 1.93 -14.61
N ALA A 128 -2.39 2.50 -15.78
CA ALA A 128 -3.22 3.53 -16.39
C ALA A 128 -4.66 3.02 -16.64
N ALA A 129 -4.81 1.77 -17.07
CA ALA A 129 -6.12 1.13 -17.22
C ALA A 129 -6.81 0.84 -15.88
N LEU A 130 -6.05 0.53 -14.81
CA LEU A 130 -6.59 0.27 -13.48
C LEU A 130 -6.95 1.55 -12.71
N THR A 131 -6.26 2.66 -12.95
CA THR A 131 -6.67 3.98 -12.47
C THR A 131 -7.92 4.48 -13.20
N THR A 132 -8.15 4.06 -14.44
CA THR A 132 -9.41 4.25 -15.17
C THR A 132 -10.50 3.23 -14.78
N LEU A 133 -10.27 2.37 -13.78
CA LEU A 133 -11.29 1.50 -13.18
C LEU A 133 -12.35 2.27 -12.36
N ASP A 134 -12.73 3.44 -12.83
CA ASP A 134 -14.01 4.06 -12.55
C ASP A 134 -15.20 3.10 -12.78
N MET A 135 -15.04 2.13 -13.67
CA MET A 135 -16.09 1.15 -13.95
C MET A 135 -16.46 0.29 -12.73
N ARG A 136 -15.48 -0.17 -11.92
CA ARG A 136 -15.78 -0.90 -10.67
C ARG A 136 -16.24 0.02 -9.55
N GLN A 137 -15.80 1.28 -9.55
CA GLN A 137 -16.25 2.27 -8.57
C GLN A 137 -17.71 2.64 -8.77
N ASN A 138 -18.22 2.48 -9.98
CA ASN A 138 -19.57 2.88 -10.37
C ASN A 138 -20.61 1.75 -10.26
N MET A 139 -20.25 0.53 -9.89
CA MET A 139 -21.23 -0.54 -9.61
C MET A 139 -22.03 -0.20 -8.34
N PRO A 140 -23.37 -0.15 -8.42
CA PRO A 140 -24.23 0.27 -7.29
C PRO A 140 -23.99 -0.54 -6.00
N GLU A 141 -23.75 -1.84 -6.12
CA GLU A 141 -23.49 -2.74 -5.01
C GLU A 141 -22.15 -2.43 -4.31
N VAL A 142 -21.12 -2.17 -5.08
CA VAL A 142 -19.78 -1.80 -4.59
C VAL A 142 -19.85 -0.44 -3.89
N ARG A 143 -20.57 0.51 -4.47
CA ARG A 143 -20.76 1.86 -3.86
C ARG A 143 -21.52 1.78 -2.53
N ARG A 144 -22.58 0.97 -2.43
CA ARG A 144 -23.34 0.77 -1.19
C ARG A 144 -22.51 0.07 -0.11
N ALA A 145 -21.77 -0.97 -0.48
CA ALA A 145 -20.87 -1.67 0.46
C ALA A 145 -19.80 -0.72 1.01
N ARG A 146 -19.17 0.07 0.15
CA ARG A 146 -18.21 1.12 0.53
C ARG A 146 -18.80 2.16 1.47
N LEU A 147 -19.99 2.69 1.16
CA LEU A 147 -20.63 3.67 2.02
C LEU A 147 -20.86 3.10 3.43
N LYS A 148 -21.36 1.86 3.52
CA LYS A 148 -21.55 1.18 4.82
C LYS A 148 -20.24 1.02 5.60
N GLN A 149 -19.14 0.71 4.94
CA GLN A 149 -17.83 0.58 5.58
C GLN A 149 -17.29 1.92 6.03
N LEU A 150 -17.36 2.95 5.18
CA LEU A 150 -16.92 4.30 5.52
C LEU A 150 -17.71 4.90 6.71
N LEU A 151 -19.01 4.64 6.78
CA LEU A 151 -19.85 5.06 7.91
C LEU A 151 -19.43 4.40 9.24
N ARG A 152 -18.80 3.23 9.21
CA ARG A 152 -18.26 2.55 10.39
C ARG A 152 -16.88 3.05 10.81
N LEU A 153 -16.08 3.50 9.85
CA LEU A 153 -14.66 3.83 10.07
C LEU A 153 -14.42 5.33 10.30
N LYS A 154 -15.29 6.19 9.77
CA LYS A 154 -15.12 7.65 9.85
C LYS A 154 -16.18 8.27 10.77
N PRO A 155 -15.77 9.17 11.68
CA PRO A 155 -16.71 9.88 12.56
C PRO A 155 -17.62 10.85 11.80
N CYS A 156 -17.20 11.26 10.59
CA CYS A 156 -17.98 12.13 9.72
C CYS A 156 -17.72 11.79 8.25
N LEU A 157 -18.77 11.77 7.46
CA LEU A 157 -18.75 11.64 6.01
C LEU A 157 -19.45 12.80 5.35
N SER A 158 -18.75 13.50 4.44
CA SER A 158 -19.40 14.48 3.58
C SER A 158 -19.97 13.75 2.35
N VAL A 159 -21.28 13.87 2.16
CA VAL A 159 -21.97 13.34 0.99
C VAL A 159 -22.44 14.51 0.14
N MET A 160 -22.00 14.56 -1.11
CA MET A 160 -22.45 15.54 -2.08
C MET A 160 -23.44 14.88 -3.04
N GLU A 161 -24.54 15.53 -3.28
CA GLU A 161 -25.48 15.13 -4.31
C GLU A 161 -25.02 15.66 -5.67
N ALA A 162 -24.94 14.78 -6.67
CA ALA A 162 -24.63 15.13 -8.04
C ALA A 162 -25.81 14.72 -8.94
N HIS A 163 -26.39 15.69 -9.66
CA HIS A 163 -27.55 15.44 -10.53
C HIS A 163 -27.14 14.92 -11.91
N ASN A 164 -25.89 15.12 -12.32
CA ASN A 164 -25.34 14.60 -13.57
C ASN A 164 -23.80 14.52 -13.50
N GLY A 165 -23.18 13.93 -14.53
CA GLY A 165 -21.73 13.76 -14.59
C GLY A 165 -20.90 15.07 -14.67
N LEU A 166 -21.54 16.21 -14.86
CA LEU A 166 -20.88 17.52 -14.89
C LEU A 166 -20.89 18.22 -13.54
N THR A 167 -21.74 17.78 -12.61
CA THR A 167 -21.90 18.36 -11.27
C THR A 167 -21.35 17.50 -10.14
N GLY A 168 -20.77 16.33 -10.47
CA GLY A 168 -20.19 15.38 -9.53
C GLY A 168 -18.68 15.41 -9.45
#